data_9cbf4bded5824467a0d720ea83102186
#
_entry.id   9cbf4bded5824467a0d720ea83102186
#
_cell.length_a   1.000
_cell.length_b   1.000
_cell.length_c   1.000
_cell.angle_alpha   90.00
_cell.angle_beta   90.00
_cell.angle_gamma   90.00
#
_symmetry.space_group_name_H-M   'P 1'
#
loop_
_entity.id
_entity.type
_entity.pdbx_description
1 polymer ?
#
loop_
_entity_poly.entity_id
_entity_poly.type
_entity_poly.pdbx_seq_one_letter_code
_entity_poly.pdbx_strand_id
1 'polypeptide(L)'
;MLGFAACIAGSVLLGHSWFQLLIAAALGILFTQVAFLAHEAAHRQILSSGPANDRLARFLGNGVVGMSYSWWATKHTRHHANPNRVGKDPDIDVDTISFLDEDAATARGLRRAITRRQGWLFFPLLTLEGLNLHALALRHLFGRQPVEKRGTEFALLALRFAIVLIPVFLLLPLGMAAAFLGVQLAVF
;
A
#
# COMPACT_ATOMS: atom_id res chain seq x y z
N MET A 1 12.79 4.89 -12.69
CA MET A 1 12.38 4.34 -14.03
C MET A 1 13.25 3.17 -14.49
N LEU A 2 14.58 3.27 -14.46
CA LEU A 2 15.49 2.18 -14.87
C LEU A 2 15.23 0.86 -14.11
N GLY A 3 14.97 0.90 -12.81
CA GLY A 3 14.66 -0.28 -12.01
C GLY A 3 13.41 -1.03 -12.49
N PHE A 4 12.33 -0.31 -12.82
CA PHE A 4 11.12 -0.94 -13.38
C PHE A 4 11.40 -1.57 -14.77
N ALA A 5 12.13 -0.87 -15.62
CA ALA A 5 12.52 -1.42 -16.92
C ALA A 5 13.38 -2.69 -16.77
N ALA A 6 14.33 -2.70 -15.83
CA ALA A 6 15.14 -3.87 -15.50
C ALA A 6 14.29 -5.04 -14.98
N CYS A 7 13.30 -4.77 -14.11
CA CYS A 7 12.37 -5.80 -13.64
C CYS A 7 11.53 -6.39 -14.78
N ILE A 8 11.04 -5.56 -15.70
CA ILE A 8 10.27 -6.03 -16.87
C ILE A 8 11.16 -6.90 -17.77
N ALA A 9 12.36 -6.41 -18.11
CA ALA A 9 13.29 -7.18 -18.94
C ALA A 9 13.71 -8.48 -18.26
N GLY A 10 14.03 -8.43 -16.96
CA GLY A 10 14.37 -9.61 -16.17
C GLY A 10 13.21 -10.62 -16.13
N SER A 11 11.98 -10.16 -15.95
CA SER A 11 10.79 -11.03 -15.94
C SER A 11 10.62 -11.75 -17.29
N VAL A 12 10.79 -11.05 -18.40
CA VAL A 12 10.72 -11.65 -19.75
C VAL A 12 11.82 -12.69 -19.95
N LEU A 13 13.06 -12.40 -19.54
CA LEU A 13 14.20 -13.30 -19.68
C LEU A 13 14.09 -14.54 -18.79
N LEU A 14 13.53 -14.42 -17.59
CA LEU A 14 13.37 -15.53 -16.65
C LEU A 14 12.21 -16.49 -17.02
N GLY A 15 11.25 -16.06 -17.82
CA GLY A 15 10.10 -16.87 -18.22
C GLY A 15 9.38 -17.50 -17.02
N HIS A 16 9.16 -18.82 -17.04
CA HIS A 16 8.48 -19.56 -15.97
C HIS A 16 9.41 -20.04 -14.84
N SER A 17 10.55 -19.37 -14.65
CA SER A 17 11.46 -19.69 -13.53
C SER A 17 10.96 -19.13 -12.20
N TRP A 18 11.13 -19.87 -11.11
CA TRP A 18 10.85 -19.38 -9.75
C TRP A 18 11.72 -18.19 -9.32
N PHE A 19 12.78 -17.86 -10.04
CA PHE A 19 13.52 -16.61 -9.88
C PHE A 19 12.66 -15.35 -10.15
N GLN A 20 11.47 -15.48 -10.73
CA GLN A 20 10.44 -14.44 -10.79
C GLN A 20 10.11 -13.86 -9.41
N LEU A 21 10.26 -14.62 -8.31
CA LEU A 21 10.03 -14.12 -6.96
C LEU A 21 11.06 -13.08 -6.54
N LEU A 22 12.27 -13.09 -7.08
CA LEU A 22 13.26 -12.02 -6.86
C LEU A 22 12.84 -10.74 -7.58
N ILE A 23 12.27 -10.86 -8.78
CA ILE A 23 11.69 -9.71 -9.51
C ILE A 23 10.50 -9.15 -8.72
N ALA A 24 9.63 -10.01 -8.17
CA ALA A 24 8.50 -9.60 -7.33
C ALA A 24 8.97 -8.82 -6.09
N ALA A 25 10.00 -9.31 -5.40
CA ALA A 25 10.59 -8.62 -4.25
C ALA A 25 11.20 -7.26 -4.66
N ALA A 26 11.95 -7.21 -5.75
CA ALA A 26 12.51 -5.97 -6.29
C ALA A 26 11.42 -4.95 -6.64
N LEU A 27 10.32 -5.39 -7.24
CA LEU A 27 9.15 -4.54 -7.51
C LEU A 27 8.49 -4.05 -6.23
N GLY A 28 8.36 -4.88 -5.19
CA GLY A 28 7.87 -4.46 -3.87
C GLY A 28 8.70 -3.29 -3.33
N ILE A 29 10.03 -3.43 -3.32
CA ILE A 29 10.96 -2.36 -2.90
C ILE A 29 10.78 -1.09 -3.76
N LEU A 30 10.71 -1.23 -5.09
CA LEU A 30 10.54 -0.08 -5.98
C LEU A 30 9.22 0.65 -5.75
N PHE A 31 8.12 -0.08 -5.52
CA PHE A 31 6.83 0.55 -5.21
C PHE A 31 6.86 1.27 -3.86
N THR A 32 7.55 0.73 -2.86
CA THR A 32 7.77 1.41 -1.57
C THR A 32 8.54 2.72 -1.78
N GLN A 33 9.61 2.73 -2.61
CA GLN A 33 10.34 3.98 -2.92
C GLN A 33 9.44 5.00 -3.62
N VAL A 34 8.54 4.57 -4.52
CA VAL A 34 7.58 5.47 -5.16
C VAL A 34 6.52 5.94 -4.16
N ALA A 35 6.12 5.12 -3.18
CA ALA A 35 5.22 5.55 -2.11
C ALA A 35 5.86 6.67 -1.27
N PHE A 36 7.15 6.60 -0.96
CA PHE A 36 7.87 7.71 -0.31
C PHE A 36 7.91 8.97 -1.18
N LEU A 37 8.12 8.86 -2.49
CA LEU A 37 8.02 10.02 -3.39
C LEU A 37 6.60 10.61 -3.41
N ALA A 38 5.56 9.78 -3.41
CA ALA A 38 4.19 10.24 -3.31
C ALA A 38 3.92 10.97 -1.98
N HIS A 39 4.51 10.47 -0.88
CA HIS A 39 4.47 11.07 0.44
C HIS A 39 5.11 12.47 0.45
N GLU A 40 6.34 12.61 -0.08
CA GLU A 40 7.02 13.91 -0.20
C GLU A 40 6.24 14.90 -1.07
N ALA A 41 5.65 14.41 -2.16
CA ALA A 41 4.77 15.23 -2.99
C ALA A 41 3.51 15.67 -2.20
N ALA A 42 2.91 14.82 -1.38
CA ALA A 42 1.78 15.16 -0.53
C ALA A 42 2.14 16.24 0.51
N HIS A 43 3.37 16.24 1.00
CA HIS A 43 3.93 17.30 1.84
C HIS A 43 4.36 18.55 1.04
N ARG A 44 4.11 18.58 -0.28
CA ARG A 44 4.45 19.72 -1.18
C ARG A 44 5.93 20.05 -1.23
N GLN A 45 6.80 19.03 -1.14
CA GLN A 45 8.25 19.20 -1.03
C GLN A 45 9.00 18.93 -2.35
N ILE A 46 8.30 18.53 -3.43
CA ILE A 46 8.95 18.17 -4.71
C ILE A 46 8.87 19.30 -5.74
N LEU A 47 7.70 19.91 -5.88
CA LEU A 47 7.45 20.95 -6.88
C LEU A 47 7.15 22.28 -6.19
N SER A 48 7.37 23.40 -6.90
CA SER A 48 7.12 24.75 -6.38
C SER A 48 5.63 25.09 -6.20
N SER A 49 4.74 24.38 -6.90
CA SER A 49 3.30 24.60 -6.84
C SER A 49 2.58 23.55 -6.02
N GLY A 50 1.80 23.93 -5.00
CA GLY A 50 0.99 23.03 -4.19
C GLY A 50 0.05 22.16 -5.05
N PRO A 51 -0.77 22.73 -5.96
CA PRO A 51 -1.62 21.93 -6.85
C PRO A 51 -0.86 20.97 -7.78
N ALA A 52 0.39 21.28 -8.14
CA ALA A 52 1.23 20.38 -8.93
C ALA A 52 1.71 19.19 -8.09
N ASN A 53 2.11 19.44 -6.83
CA ASN A 53 2.45 18.37 -5.89
C ASN A 53 1.25 17.45 -5.61
N ASP A 54 0.05 18.02 -5.39
CA ASP A 54 -1.16 17.21 -5.14
C ASP A 54 -1.51 16.31 -6.36
N ARG A 55 -1.30 16.80 -7.61
CA ARG A 55 -1.45 15.97 -8.81
C ARG A 55 -0.38 14.89 -8.90
N LEU A 56 0.87 15.22 -8.59
CA LEU A 56 1.97 14.27 -8.59
C LEU A 56 1.76 13.17 -7.55
N ALA A 57 1.41 13.54 -6.31
CA ALA A 57 1.12 12.60 -5.23
C ALA A 57 -0.04 11.66 -5.61
N ARG A 58 -1.13 12.19 -6.19
CA ARG A 58 -2.26 11.38 -6.68
C ARG A 58 -1.84 10.43 -7.81
N PHE A 59 -1.05 10.91 -8.77
CA PHE A 59 -0.56 10.07 -9.86
C PHE A 59 0.35 8.96 -9.34
N LEU A 60 1.33 9.28 -8.49
CA LEU A 60 2.24 8.30 -7.92
C LEU A 60 1.52 7.31 -7.00
N GLY A 61 0.67 7.80 -6.08
CA GLY A 61 -0.07 6.97 -5.14
C GLY A 61 -1.07 6.04 -5.85
N ASN A 62 -1.96 6.59 -6.65
CA ASN A 62 -3.00 5.77 -7.31
C ASN A 62 -2.48 5.04 -8.55
N GLY A 63 -1.72 5.73 -9.42
CA GLY A 63 -1.34 5.21 -10.73
C GLY A 63 -0.10 4.32 -10.72
N VAL A 64 0.80 4.47 -9.76
CA VAL A 64 2.03 3.66 -9.68
C VAL A 64 1.99 2.70 -8.51
N VAL A 65 1.74 3.19 -7.30
CA VAL A 65 1.70 2.36 -6.08
C VAL A 65 0.43 1.51 -6.02
N GLY A 66 -0.72 2.10 -6.32
CA GLY A 66 -2.01 1.40 -6.25
C GLY A 66 -2.79 1.69 -4.97
N MET A 67 -2.51 2.83 -4.31
CA MET A 67 -3.22 3.29 -3.11
C MET A 67 -3.99 4.58 -3.38
N SER A 68 -5.17 4.73 -2.76
CA SER A 68 -5.94 5.97 -2.86
C SER A 68 -5.23 7.12 -2.15
N TYR A 69 -4.84 8.14 -2.91
CA TYR A 69 -4.28 9.37 -2.37
C TYR A 69 -5.23 10.06 -1.40
N SER A 70 -6.52 10.17 -1.74
CA SER A 70 -7.51 10.82 -0.88
C SER A 70 -7.70 10.11 0.45
N TRP A 71 -7.72 8.77 0.46
CA TRP A 71 -7.77 7.99 1.68
C TRP A 71 -6.54 8.23 2.55
N TRP A 72 -5.37 8.08 1.96
CA TRP A 72 -4.11 8.22 2.67
C TRP A 72 -3.93 9.65 3.19
N ALA A 73 -4.13 10.68 2.35
CA ALA A 73 -3.97 12.07 2.73
C ALA A 73 -4.91 12.49 3.88
N THR A 74 -6.15 11.97 3.88
CA THR A 74 -7.11 12.22 4.97
C THR A 74 -6.61 11.63 6.29
N LYS A 75 -6.16 10.38 6.27
CA LYS A 75 -5.62 9.69 7.46
C LYS A 75 -4.35 10.40 7.95
N HIS A 76 -3.42 10.65 7.04
CA HIS A 76 -2.10 11.22 7.32
C HIS A 76 -2.16 12.67 7.86
N THR A 77 -3.04 13.50 7.30
CA THR A 77 -3.27 14.86 7.81
C THR A 77 -3.82 14.85 9.24
N ARG A 78 -4.71 13.91 9.56
CA ARG A 78 -5.24 13.75 10.93
C ARG A 78 -4.15 13.32 11.90
N HIS A 79 -3.28 12.38 11.49
CA HIS A 79 -2.12 11.97 12.27
C HIS A 79 -1.19 13.18 12.56
N HIS A 80 -0.77 13.93 11.53
CA HIS A 80 0.11 15.09 11.71
C HIS A 80 -0.50 16.19 12.59
N ALA A 81 -1.82 16.37 12.54
CA ALA A 81 -2.50 17.33 13.40
C ALA A 81 -2.64 16.89 14.88
N ASN A 82 -2.54 15.59 15.14
CA ASN A 82 -2.80 15.01 16.46
C ASN A 82 -1.91 13.79 16.76
N PRO A 83 -0.59 13.84 16.58
CA PRO A 83 0.25 12.66 16.72
C PRO A 83 0.14 12.05 18.12
N ASN A 84 -0.10 10.75 18.19
CA ASN A 84 -0.27 9.94 19.41
C ASN A 84 -1.43 10.40 20.35
N ARG A 85 -2.36 11.21 19.84
CA ARG A 85 -3.50 11.66 20.65
C ARG A 85 -4.64 10.66 20.57
N VAL A 86 -4.94 10.00 21.68
CA VAL A 86 -6.02 9.00 21.81
C VAL A 86 -7.35 9.55 21.30
N GLY A 87 -8.05 8.79 20.46
CA GLY A 87 -9.34 9.15 19.86
C GLY A 87 -9.26 10.22 18.76
N LYS A 88 -8.05 10.69 18.37
CA LYS A 88 -7.86 11.67 17.29
C LYS A 88 -6.86 11.21 16.24
N ASP A 89 -5.81 10.53 16.67
CA ASP A 89 -4.80 9.98 15.78
C ASP A 89 -5.25 8.62 15.22
N PRO A 90 -5.49 8.51 13.91
CA PRO A 90 -5.92 7.26 13.31
C PRO A 90 -4.84 6.17 13.27
N ASP A 91 -3.57 6.51 13.56
CA ASP A 91 -2.47 5.55 13.52
C ASP A 91 -2.35 4.73 14.80
N ILE A 92 -2.95 5.22 15.89
CA ILE A 92 -3.04 4.49 17.16
C ILE A 92 -4.46 4.00 17.47
N ASP A 93 -5.42 4.21 16.56
CA ASP A 93 -6.77 3.66 16.69
C ASP A 93 -6.72 2.12 16.76
N VAL A 94 -7.72 1.56 17.40
CA VAL A 94 -7.83 0.11 17.60
C VAL A 94 -7.91 -0.63 16.26
N ASP A 95 -6.88 -1.42 15.98
CA ASP A 95 -6.79 -2.29 14.80
C ASP A 95 -6.23 -3.67 15.22
N THR A 96 -5.43 -4.30 14.38
CA THR A 96 -4.79 -5.59 14.62
C THR A 96 -3.79 -5.53 15.77
N ILE A 97 -3.01 -4.44 15.85
CA ILE A 97 -2.07 -4.14 16.94
C ILE A 97 -2.74 -3.20 17.96
N SER A 98 -2.56 -3.48 19.24
CA SER A 98 -3.04 -2.61 20.32
C SER A 98 -1.88 -1.76 20.84
N PHE A 99 -1.98 -0.44 20.67
CA PHE A 99 -0.98 0.53 21.17
C PHE A 99 -1.25 0.96 22.62
N LEU A 100 -2.48 0.80 23.10
CA LEU A 100 -2.91 1.20 24.43
C LEU A 100 -3.26 -0.01 25.29
N ASP A 101 -2.89 0.03 26.58
CA ASP A 101 -3.19 -1.04 27.54
C ASP A 101 -4.71 -1.28 27.68
N GLU A 102 -5.51 -0.22 27.63
CA GLU A 102 -6.97 -0.28 27.70
C GLU A 102 -7.55 -1.09 26.52
N ASP A 103 -7.04 -0.88 25.31
CA ASP A 103 -7.45 -1.61 24.11
C ASP A 103 -7.03 -3.07 24.18
N ALA A 104 -5.82 -3.32 24.69
CA ALA A 104 -5.31 -4.67 24.91
C ALA A 104 -6.16 -5.44 25.94
N ALA A 105 -6.58 -4.77 27.02
CA ALA A 105 -7.41 -5.35 28.09
C ALA A 105 -8.81 -5.74 27.59
N THR A 106 -9.38 -4.96 26.66
CA THR A 106 -10.72 -5.20 26.10
C THR A 106 -10.72 -6.18 24.92
N ALA A 107 -9.56 -6.58 24.40
CA ALA A 107 -9.44 -7.49 23.25
C ALA A 107 -10.07 -8.86 23.53
N ARG A 108 -10.81 -9.41 22.55
CA ARG A 108 -11.49 -10.72 22.66
C ARG A 108 -11.19 -11.59 21.44
N GLY A 109 -11.42 -12.90 21.58
CA GLY A 109 -11.28 -13.86 20.48
C GLY A 109 -9.89 -13.86 19.84
N LEU A 110 -9.83 -13.87 18.51
CA LEU A 110 -8.58 -13.87 17.74
C LEU A 110 -7.72 -12.63 18.02
N ARG A 111 -8.35 -11.45 18.12
CA ARG A 111 -7.64 -10.21 18.46
C ARG A 111 -6.88 -10.34 19.79
N ARG A 112 -7.49 -10.91 20.83
CA ARG A 112 -6.80 -11.18 22.11
C ARG A 112 -5.59 -12.09 21.95
N ALA A 113 -5.71 -13.12 21.11
CA ALA A 113 -4.59 -14.04 20.85
C ALA A 113 -3.42 -13.34 20.15
N ILE A 114 -3.72 -12.45 19.19
CA ILE A 114 -2.74 -11.61 18.49
C ILE A 114 -2.11 -10.60 19.46
N THR A 115 -2.91 -9.82 20.17
CA THR A 115 -2.45 -8.79 21.12
C THR A 115 -1.50 -9.35 22.17
N ARG A 116 -1.80 -10.54 22.73
CA ARG A 116 -0.92 -11.22 23.70
C ARG A 116 0.44 -11.58 23.13
N ARG A 117 0.60 -11.69 21.82
CA ARG A 117 1.81 -12.10 21.12
C ARG A 117 2.29 -11.06 20.10
N GLN A 118 1.73 -9.86 20.14
CA GLN A 118 1.96 -8.86 19.08
C GLN A 118 3.44 -8.50 18.89
N GLY A 119 4.26 -8.54 19.95
CA GLY A 119 5.70 -8.33 19.81
C GLY A 119 6.39 -9.37 18.91
N TRP A 120 5.96 -10.64 18.98
CA TRP A 120 6.47 -11.71 18.12
C TRP A 120 5.82 -11.72 16.73
N LEU A 121 4.55 -11.31 16.67
CA LEU A 121 3.77 -11.31 15.44
C LEU A 121 3.97 -10.03 14.61
N PHE A 122 4.64 -9.02 15.15
CA PHE A 122 4.81 -7.73 14.50
C PHE A 122 5.36 -7.85 13.08
N PHE A 123 6.54 -8.44 12.91
CA PHE A 123 7.15 -8.61 11.58
C PHE A 123 6.35 -9.54 10.65
N PRO A 124 5.83 -10.70 11.10
CA PRO A 124 4.90 -11.47 10.27
C PRO A 124 3.66 -10.69 9.83
N LEU A 125 3.06 -9.87 10.70
CA LEU A 125 1.90 -9.05 10.34
C LEU A 125 2.25 -7.94 9.37
N LEU A 126 3.45 -7.36 9.45
CA LEU A 126 3.91 -6.36 8.48
C LEU A 126 3.93 -6.89 7.04
N THR A 127 4.17 -8.18 6.83
CA THR A 127 4.11 -8.76 5.46
C THR A 127 2.71 -8.75 4.86
N LEU A 128 1.68 -8.50 5.66
CA LEU A 128 0.29 -8.35 5.21
C LEU A 128 -0.11 -6.88 5.01
N GLU A 129 0.75 -5.93 5.42
CA GLU A 129 0.41 -4.51 5.38
C GLU A 129 0.22 -4.00 3.95
N GLY A 130 1.04 -4.45 3.00
CA GLY A 130 0.84 -4.10 1.59
C GLY A 130 -0.56 -4.47 1.08
N LEU A 131 -1.05 -5.66 1.42
CA LEU A 131 -2.41 -6.09 1.09
C LEU A 131 -3.46 -5.24 1.83
N ASN A 132 -3.25 -4.99 3.12
CA ASN A 132 -4.14 -4.19 3.97
C ASN A 132 -4.31 -2.78 3.42
N LEU A 133 -3.21 -2.10 3.07
CA LEU A 133 -3.23 -0.75 2.51
C LEU A 133 -4.05 -0.67 1.19
N HIS A 134 -3.89 -1.65 0.30
CA HIS A 134 -4.68 -1.73 -0.94
C HIS A 134 -6.16 -1.97 -0.65
N ALA A 135 -6.48 -2.88 0.28
CA ALA A 135 -7.86 -3.18 0.67
C ALA A 135 -8.55 -1.95 1.30
N LEU A 136 -7.86 -1.23 2.19
CA LEU A 136 -8.37 -0.01 2.81
C LEU A 136 -8.57 1.11 1.79
N ALA A 137 -7.65 1.29 0.84
CA ALA A 137 -7.77 2.26 -0.24
C ALA A 137 -9.00 1.98 -1.12
N LEU A 138 -9.20 0.72 -1.52
CA LEU A 138 -10.39 0.32 -2.29
C LEU A 138 -11.67 0.50 -1.48
N ARG A 139 -11.68 0.05 -0.22
CA ARG A 139 -12.84 0.23 0.68
C ARG A 139 -13.22 1.70 0.82
N HIS A 140 -12.24 2.60 0.92
CA HIS A 140 -12.47 4.03 0.97
C HIS A 140 -13.13 4.55 -0.31
N LEU A 141 -12.60 4.18 -1.49
CA LEU A 141 -13.12 4.63 -2.77
C LEU A 141 -14.54 4.10 -3.08
N PHE A 142 -14.85 2.86 -2.68
CA PHE A 142 -16.20 2.28 -2.80
C PHE A 142 -17.15 2.76 -1.71
N GLY A 143 -16.64 3.42 -0.65
CA GLY A 143 -17.43 3.95 0.44
C GLY A 143 -18.30 5.15 0.03
N ARG A 144 -19.17 5.59 0.97
CA ARG A 144 -20.10 6.72 0.77
C ARG A 144 -19.51 8.08 1.15
N GLN A 145 -18.36 8.10 1.82
CA GLN A 145 -17.69 9.35 2.22
C GLN A 145 -17.30 10.18 0.97
N PRO A 146 -17.26 11.52 1.09
CA PRO A 146 -16.81 12.36 0.01
C PRO A 146 -15.33 12.07 -0.30
N VAL A 147 -15.02 11.88 -1.58
CA VAL A 147 -13.66 11.68 -2.09
C VAL A 147 -13.41 12.67 -3.19
N GLU A 148 -12.42 13.53 -3.00
CA GLU A 148 -12.01 14.49 -4.02
C GLU A 148 -11.49 13.75 -5.26
N LYS A 149 -12.04 14.10 -6.44
CA LYS A 149 -11.65 13.49 -7.73
C LYS A 149 -11.76 11.96 -7.76
N ARG A 150 -12.80 11.41 -7.12
CA ARG A 150 -13.06 9.96 -7.04
C ARG A 150 -12.92 9.25 -8.39
N GLY A 151 -13.51 9.81 -9.47
CA GLY A 151 -13.41 9.22 -10.81
C GLY A 151 -11.97 9.13 -11.34
N THR A 152 -11.15 10.14 -11.09
CA THR A 152 -9.72 10.12 -11.45
C THR A 152 -8.96 9.05 -10.67
N GLU A 153 -9.22 8.92 -9.37
CA GLU A 153 -8.58 7.89 -8.54
C GLU A 153 -8.97 6.48 -8.97
N PHE A 154 -10.26 6.26 -9.27
CA PHE A 154 -10.72 4.99 -9.84
C PHE A 154 -10.04 4.66 -11.16
N ALA A 155 -9.96 5.61 -12.08
CA ALA A 155 -9.33 5.39 -13.38
C ALA A 155 -7.84 5.06 -13.25
N LEU A 156 -7.11 5.79 -12.40
CA LEU A 156 -5.69 5.52 -12.14
C LEU A 156 -5.47 4.16 -11.48
N LEU A 157 -6.28 3.79 -10.48
CA LEU A 157 -6.21 2.49 -9.82
C LEU A 157 -6.55 1.34 -10.77
N ALA A 158 -7.63 1.48 -11.55
CA ALA A 158 -8.01 0.47 -12.53
C ALA A 158 -6.89 0.26 -13.56
N LEU A 159 -6.30 1.35 -14.07
CA LEU A 159 -5.15 1.28 -14.98
C LEU A 159 -3.94 0.60 -14.31
N ARG A 160 -3.63 0.97 -13.06
CA ARG A 160 -2.54 0.38 -12.30
C ARG A 160 -2.73 -1.14 -12.12
N PHE A 161 -3.92 -1.57 -11.70
CA PHE A 161 -4.21 -3.00 -11.55
C PHE A 161 -4.18 -3.72 -12.90
N ALA A 162 -4.70 -3.12 -13.95
CA ALA A 162 -4.63 -3.71 -15.29
C ALA A 162 -3.18 -3.91 -15.75
N ILE A 163 -2.32 -2.88 -15.62
CA ILE A 163 -0.91 -2.94 -16.03
C ILE A 163 -0.13 -4.01 -15.25
N VAL A 164 -0.48 -4.30 -14.00
CA VAL A 164 0.23 -5.30 -13.20
C VAL A 164 -0.40 -6.68 -13.32
N LEU A 165 -1.70 -6.79 -13.09
CA LEU A 165 -2.36 -8.08 -13.00
C LEU A 165 -2.47 -8.77 -14.36
N ILE A 166 -2.78 -8.03 -15.43
CA ILE A 166 -2.95 -8.64 -16.76
C ILE A 166 -1.66 -9.33 -17.22
N PRO A 167 -0.48 -8.68 -17.25
CA PRO A 167 0.75 -9.38 -17.64
C PRO A 167 1.11 -10.53 -16.71
N VAL A 168 0.96 -10.36 -15.40
CA VAL A 168 1.28 -11.41 -14.42
C VAL A 168 0.46 -12.67 -14.69
N PHE A 169 -0.86 -12.56 -14.87
CA PHE A 169 -1.73 -13.71 -15.10
C PHE A 169 -1.68 -14.24 -16.55
N LEU A 170 -1.28 -13.43 -17.53
CA LEU A 170 -1.09 -13.91 -18.90
C LEU A 170 0.25 -14.61 -19.10
N LEU A 171 1.30 -14.16 -18.41
CA LEU A 171 2.68 -14.63 -18.65
C LEU A 171 3.13 -15.70 -17.67
N LEU A 172 2.51 -15.83 -16.49
CA LEU A 172 2.93 -16.78 -15.48
C LEU A 172 1.84 -17.83 -15.20
N PRO A 173 2.22 -19.10 -14.94
CA PRO A 173 1.28 -20.10 -14.44
C PRO A 173 0.61 -19.61 -13.15
N LEU A 174 -0.66 -19.99 -12.94
CA LEU A 174 -1.50 -19.46 -11.85
C LEU A 174 -0.83 -19.50 -10.47
N GLY A 175 -0.19 -20.63 -10.11
CA GLY A 175 0.50 -20.77 -8.83
C GLY A 175 1.69 -19.82 -8.69
N MET A 176 2.45 -19.63 -9.78
CA MET A 176 3.58 -18.69 -9.81
C MET A 176 3.09 -17.24 -9.80
N ALA A 177 2.02 -16.91 -10.52
CA ALA A 177 1.39 -15.59 -10.49
C ALA A 177 0.91 -15.22 -9.08
N ALA A 178 0.25 -16.15 -8.40
CA ALA A 178 -0.19 -15.95 -7.01
C ALA A 178 1.01 -15.73 -6.06
N ALA A 179 2.06 -16.54 -6.18
CA ALA A 179 3.28 -16.40 -5.38
C ALA A 179 4.00 -15.08 -5.68
N PHE A 180 4.07 -14.67 -6.96
CA PHE A 180 4.66 -13.40 -7.39
C PHE A 180 3.95 -12.20 -6.74
N LEU A 181 2.63 -12.15 -6.83
CA LEU A 181 1.85 -11.08 -6.21
C LEU A 181 1.94 -11.11 -4.69
N GLY A 182 1.93 -12.31 -4.08
CA GLY A 182 2.12 -12.48 -2.64
C GLY A 182 3.45 -11.94 -2.16
N VAL A 183 4.56 -12.28 -2.82
CA VAL A 183 5.90 -11.77 -2.47
C VAL A 183 5.98 -10.26 -2.70
N GLN A 184 5.46 -9.76 -3.84
CA GLN A 184 5.46 -8.33 -4.15
C GLN A 184 4.73 -7.51 -3.08
N LEU A 185 3.56 -7.99 -2.61
CA LEU A 185 2.79 -7.32 -1.57
C LEU A 185 3.41 -7.46 -0.18
N ALA A 186 4.06 -8.60 0.11
CA ALA A 186 4.70 -8.83 1.41
C ALA A 186 5.99 -8.00 1.58
N VAL A 187 6.65 -7.63 0.49
CA VAL A 187 7.87 -6.80 0.48
C VAL A 187 7.54 -5.31 0.36
N PHE A 188 6.38 -4.97 -0.20
CA PHE A 188 5.88 -3.59 -0.27
C PHE A 188 5.52 -3.04 1.10
#